data_dee5488c2c851c13c6503e4040bb7ebb
#
_entry.id   dee5488c2c851c13c6503e4040bb7ebb
#
_cell.length_a   1.000
_cell.length_b   1.000
_cell.length_c   1.000
_cell.angle_alpha   90.00
_cell.angle_beta   90.00
_cell.angle_gamma   90.00
#
_symmetry.space_group_name_H-M   'P 1'
#
loop_
_entity.id
_entity.type
_entity.pdbx_description
1 polymer ?
#
loop_
_entity_poly.entity_id
_entity_poly.type
_entity_poly.pdbx_seq_one_letter_code
_entity_poly.pdbx_strand_id
1 'polypeptide(L)'
;VIGITAVDVVGDTRFDRVLQIKEAAKHLPICEAFRTGVASSQSADVPHHDFKVFVAGSSWPPDENIFIPFFNEHKGWRLLIARHVIAEEQLKLILSLIKGKKVVRYTQTTPEEAAEADVLIIDCFGLLSSMYNYGDVAYIGGGFGVGIHNTLEAAVWNMPVIFGPNNKKFQEAQGLLKSGGGFEINTYEDFSGLMSSLMND
;
A
#
# COMPACT_ATOMS: atom_id res chain seq x y z
N VAL A 1 21.36 35.13 0.95
CA VAL A 1 21.76 34.43 -0.30
C VAL A 1 23.27 34.19 -0.22
N ILE A 2 23.68 32.95 -0.01
CA ILE A 2 25.08 32.54 -0.07
C ILE A 2 25.40 32.43 -1.56
N GLY A 3 26.27 33.29 -2.07
CA GLY A 3 26.63 33.40 -3.50
C GLY A 3 27.46 32.22 -4.02
N ILE A 4 26.96 31.00 -3.92
CA ILE A 4 27.56 29.81 -4.54
C ILE A 4 27.01 29.72 -5.96
N THR A 5 27.87 29.84 -6.97
CA THR A 5 27.53 29.83 -8.39
C THR A 5 27.91 28.54 -9.11
N ALA A 6 28.73 27.68 -8.50
CA ALA A 6 29.11 26.37 -9.03
C ALA A 6 28.35 25.29 -8.28
N VAL A 7 27.16 24.93 -8.84
CA VAL A 7 26.33 23.85 -8.30
C VAL A 7 25.97 22.91 -9.44
N ASP A 8 26.38 21.67 -9.35
CA ASP A 8 25.97 20.60 -10.26
C ASP A 8 24.83 19.81 -9.62
N VAL A 9 23.76 19.58 -10.39
CA VAL A 9 22.67 18.70 -9.98
C VAL A 9 23.05 17.29 -10.38
N VAL A 10 23.42 16.47 -9.39
CA VAL A 10 23.94 15.10 -9.59
C VAL A 10 22.89 13.99 -9.39
N GLY A 11 21.63 14.35 -9.27
CA GLY A 11 20.55 13.39 -9.07
C GLY A 11 20.04 13.35 -7.62
N ASP A 12 19.12 12.43 -7.37
CA ASP A 12 18.48 12.27 -6.06
C ASP A 12 18.87 10.90 -5.45
N THR A 13 19.66 10.95 -4.39
CA THR A 13 20.15 9.74 -3.67
C THR A 13 19.03 8.87 -3.09
N ARG A 14 17.79 9.38 -3.04
CA ARG A 14 16.63 8.58 -2.62
C ARG A 14 16.35 7.43 -3.60
N PHE A 15 16.63 7.59 -4.90
CA PHE A 15 16.48 6.52 -5.89
C PHE A 15 17.49 5.38 -5.67
N ASP A 16 18.74 5.70 -5.33
CA ASP A 16 19.74 4.67 -5.02
C ASP A 16 19.34 3.88 -3.77
N ARG A 17 18.80 4.57 -2.75
CA ARG A 17 18.32 3.95 -1.52
C ARG A 17 17.15 2.99 -1.75
N VAL A 18 16.31 3.25 -2.73
CA VAL A 18 15.14 2.44 -3.04
C VAL A 18 15.52 1.05 -3.55
N LEU A 19 16.56 0.93 -4.38
CA LEU A 19 17.09 -0.38 -4.79
C LEU A 19 17.60 -1.17 -3.57
N GLN A 20 18.32 -0.52 -2.68
CA GLN A 20 18.77 -1.12 -1.41
C GLN A 20 17.58 -1.59 -0.54
N ILE A 21 16.48 -0.85 -0.51
CA ILE A 21 15.26 -1.24 0.21
C ILE A 21 14.69 -2.54 -0.37
N LYS A 22 14.67 -2.68 -1.70
CA LYS A 22 14.20 -3.90 -2.36
C LYS A 22 15.08 -5.10 -2.03
N GLU A 23 16.41 -4.93 -2.09
CA GLU A 23 17.37 -5.96 -1.76
C GLU A 23 17.32 -6.38 -0.28
N ALA A 24 17.03 -5.43 0.61
CA ALA A 24 16.90 -5.66 2.06
C ALA A 24 15.48 -6.08 2.50
N ALA A 25 14.55 -6.27 1.55
CA ALA A 25 13.17 -6.61 1.87
C ALA A 25 13.07 -7.95 2.62
N LYS A 26 12.30 -7.94 3.68
CA LYS A 26 12.08 -9.13 4.52
C LYS A 26 11.05 -10.04 3.88
N HIS A 27 11.25 -11.33 3.98
CA HIS A 27 10.20 -12.32 3.75
C HIS A 27 9.17 -12.24 4.87
N LEU A 28 7.89 -12.08 4.52
CA LEU A 28 6.77 -11.93 5.44
C LEU A 28 5.76 -13.06 5.22
N PRO A 29 5.88 -14.20 5.92
CA PRO A 29 5.04 -15.39 5.69
C PRO A 29 3.54 -15.13 5.81
N ILE A 30 3.13 -14.23 6.73
CA ILE A 30 1.73 -13.84 6.90
C ILE A 30 1.22 -13.07 5.67
N CYS A 31 2.02 -12.14 5.12
CA CYS A 31 1.65 -11.41 3.90
C CYS A 31 1.63 -12.32 2.67
N GLU A 32 2.53 -13.29 2.60
CA GLU A 32 2.55 -14.28 1.53
C GLU A 32 1.31 -15.17 1.57
N ALA A 33 0.98 -15.73 2.73
CA ALA A 33 -0.24 -16.50 2.93
C ALA A 33 -1.51 -15.67 2.63
N PHE A 34 -1.53 -14.41 3.04
CA PHE A 34 -2.59 -13.47 2.71
C PHE A 34 -2.74 -13.25 1.20
N ARG A 35 -1.64 -13.16 0.44
CA ARG A 35 -1.68 -13.00 -1.02
C ARG A 35 -2.13 -14.28 -1.72
N THR A 36 -1.53 -15.41 -1.37
CA THR A 36 -1.71 -16.69 -2.09
C THR A 36 -2.97 -17.47 -1.66
N GLY A 37 -3.54 -17.14 -0.50
CA GLY A 37 -4.63 -17.92 0.09
C GLY A 37 -4.20 -19.29 0.61
N VAL A 38 -2.89 -19.54 0.73
CA VAL A 38 -2.33 -20.81 1.18
C VAL A 38 -1.26 -20.55 2.23
N ALA A 39 -1.38 -21.19 3.39
CA ALA A 39 -0.31 -21.21 4.37
C ALA A 39 0.84 -22.09 3.86
N SER A 40 2.07 -21.65 4.08
CA SER A 40 3.28 -22.35 3.62
C SER A 40 3.45 -23.78 4.18
N SER A 41 2.66 -24.13 5.20
CA SER A 41 2.59 -25.47 5.79
C SER A 41 1.64 -26.43 5.06
N GLN A 42 0.85 -25.94 4.10
CA GLN A 42 -0.08 -26.76 3.34
C GLN A 42 0.62 -27.37 2.11
N SER A 43 0.28 -28.62 1.80
CA SER A 43 0.95 -29.41 0.76
C SER A 43 0.81 -28.78 -0.63
N ALA A 44 1.75 -29.12 -1.53
CA ALA A 44 1.85 -28.64 -2.90
C ALA A 44 0.61 -28.89 -3.81
N ASP A 45 -0.38 -29.63 -3.32
CA ASP A 45 -1.59 -30.00 -4.07
C ASP A 45 -2.78 -29.06 -3.87
N VAL A 46 -2.63 -27.98 -3.05
CA VAL A 46 -3.69 -26.97 -2.88
C VAL A 46 -3.60 -25.95 -4.02
N PRO A 47 -4.68 -25.67 -4.76
CA PRO A 47 -4.67 -24.64 -5.79
C PRO A 47 -4.26 -23.29 -5.22
N HIS A 48 -3.15 -22.73 -5.71
CA HIS A 48 -2.76 -21.38 -5.40
C HIS A 48 -3.77 -20.40 -6.01
N HIS A 49 -4.46 -19.63 -5.18
CA HIS A 49 -5.25 -18.49 -5.61
C HIS A 49 -4.39 -17.23 -5.42
N ASP A 50 -3.83 -16.71 -6.50
CA ASP A 50 -3.19 -15.40 -6.46
C ASP A 50 -4.28 -14.32 -6.39
N PHE A 51 -4.60 -13.91 -5.16
CA PHE A 51 -5.54 -12.82 -4.96
C PHE A 51 -4.88 -11.50 -5.35
N LYS A 52 -5.65 -10.63 -6.01
CA LYS A 52 -5.23 -9.24 -6.20
C LYS A 52 -5.21 -8.53 -4.87
N VAL A 53 -4.10 -7.87 -4.55
CA VAL A 53 -3.88 -7.19 -3.26
C VAL A 53 -3.64 -5.70 -3.48
N PHE A 54 -4.48 -4.90 -2.84
CA PHE A 54 -4.28 -3.47 -2.70
C PHE A 54 -3.54 -3.18 -1.39
N VAL A 55 -2.42 -2.47 -1.48
CA VAL A 55 -1.58 -2.16 -0.33
C VAL A 55 -1.67 -0.67 0.01
N ALA A 56 -2.29 -0.33 1.12
CA ALA A 56 -2.35 1.04 1.63
C ALA A 56 -1.26 1.28 2.68
N GLY A 57 -0.24 2.05 2.32
CA GLY A 57 0.87 2.39 3.22
C GLY A 57 0.77 3.79 3.79
N SER A 58 1.09 3.94 5.07
CA SER A 58 1.05 5.19 5.82
C SER A 58 -0.29 5.93 5.73
N SER A 59 -1.40 5.19 5.72
CA SER A 59 -2.74 5.78 5.60
C SER A 59 -3.15 6.58 6.84
N TRP A 60 -4.01 7.56 6.61
CA TRP A 60 -4.67 8.39 7.61
C TRP A 60 -6.19 8.29 7.46
N PRO A 61 -6.99 8.69 8.46
CA PRO A 61 -8.45 8.61 8.36
C PRO A 61 -9.07 9.24 7.11
N PRO A 62 -8.61 10.39 6.59
CA PRO A 62 -9.12 10.92 5.32
C PRO A 62 -8.88 9.99 4.12
N ASP A 63 -7.72 9.35 4.06
CA ASP A 63 -7.38 8.38 3.00
C ASP A 63 -8.31 7.14 3.10
N GLU A 64 -8.47 6.62 4.31
CA GLU A 64 -9.25 5.43 4.63
C GLU A 64 -10.74 5.60 4.29
N ASN A 65 -11.28 6.80 4.48
CA ASN A 65 -12.64 7.14 4.09
C ASN A 65 -12.86 7.14 2.57
N ILE A 66 -11.79 7.29 1.78
CA ILE A 66 -11.87 7.20 0.32
C ILE A 66 -11.85 5.74 -0.13
N PHE A 67 -10.88 4.93 0.29
CA PHE A 67 -10.70 3.62 -0.33
C PHE A 67 -11.45 2.47 0.38
N ILE A 68 -11.68 2.49 1.70
CA ILE A 68 -12.35 1.38 2.40
C ILE A 68 -13.77 1.09 1.89
N PRO A 69 -14.62 2.10 1.59
CA PRO A 69 -15.96 1.83 1.04
C PRO A 69 -15.93 0.97 -0.21
N PHE A 70 -14.97 1.21 -1.12
CA PHE A 70 -14.80 0.40 -2.33
C PHE A 70 -14.59 -1.08 -1.99
N PHE A 71 -13.69 -1.40 -1.05
CA PHE A 71 -13.41 -2.79 -0.68
C PHE A 71 -14.55 -3.44 0.10
N ASN A 72 -15.40 -2.67 0.79
CA ASN A 72 -16.61 -3.21 1.41
C ASN A 72 -17.61 -3.74 0.36
N GLU A 73 -17.70 -3.06 -0.77
CA GLU A 73 -18.67 -3.35 -1.83
C GLU A 73 -18.14 -4.34 -2.87
N HIS A 74 -16.83 -4.36 -3.11
CA HIS A 74 -16.20 -5.16 -4.15
C HIS A 74 -15.57 -6.44 -3.59
N LYS A 75 -15.77 -7.53 -4.32
CA LYS A 75 -15.12 -8.84 -4.06
C LYS A 75 -13.97 -9.04 -5.05
N GLY A 76 -13.02 -9.92 -4.70
CA GLY A 76 -11.92 -10.29 -5.59
C GLY A 76 -10.61 -9.53 -5.32
N TRP A 77 -10.66 -8.46 -4.53
CA TRP A 77 -9.46 -7.78 -4.03
C TRP A 77 -9.33 -7.94 -2.52
N ARG A 78 -8.11 -8.17 -2.07
CA ARG A 78 -7.72 -8.15 -0.66
C ARG A 78 -7.10 -6.80 -0.31
N LEU A 79 -7.27 -6.37 0.94
CA LEU A 79 -6.81 -5.08 1.41
C LEU A 79 -5.75 -5.24 2.50
N LEU A 80 -4.50 -4.86 2.21
CA LEU A 80 -3.40 -4.83 3.15
C LEU A 80 -3.16 -3.38 3.58
N ILE A 81 -3.27 -3.09 4.87
CA ILE A 81 -3.20 -1.72 5.40
C ILE A 81 -2.11 -1.59 6.45
N ALA A 82 -1.21 -0.61 6.27
CA ALA A 82 -0.30 -0.11 7.30
C ALA A 82 -0.59 1.36 7.56
N ARG A 83 -1.19 1.67 8.71
CA ARG A 83 -1.49 3.05 9.11
C ARG A 83 -0.22 3.82 9.48
N HIS A 84 -0.26 5.13 9.32
CA HIS A 84 0.82 6.00 9.78
C HIS A 84 0.93 6.01 11.31
N VAL A 85 -0.20 5.98 12.01
CA VAL A 85 -0.26 5.92 13.48
C VAL A 85 -0.84 4.58 13.91
N ILE A 86 -0.04 3.82 14.66
CA ILE A 86 -0.42 2.53 15.24
C ILE A 86 -0.80 2.79 16.71
N ALA A 87 -2.06 3.12 16.95
CA ALA A 87 -2.64 3.26 18.29
C ALA A 87 -3.97 2.49 18.33
N GLU A 88 -4.30 1.92 19.48
CA GLU A 88 -5.47 1.04 19.61
C GLU A 88 -6.80 1.76 19.27
N GLU A 89 -6.93 3.03 19.63
CA GLU A 89 -8.09 3.85 19.28
C GLU A 89 -8.21 4.03 17.75
N GLN A 90 -7.07 4.19 17.09
CA GLN A 90 -7.01 4.34 15.65
C GLN A 90 -7.29 3.02 14.93
N LEU A 91 -6.86 1.89 15.51
CA LEU A 91 -7.19 0.56 14.99
C LEU A 91 -8.68 0.25 15.15
N LYS A 92 -9.32 0.66 16.25
CA LYS A 92 -10.77 0.55 16.41
C LYS A 92 -11.54 1.38 15.38
N LEU A 93 -11.04 2.58 15.05
CA LEU A 93 -11.67 3.41 14.01
C LEU A 93 -11.66 2.72 12.66
N ILE A 94 -10.50 2.23 12.20
CA ILE A 94 -10.43 1.55 10.89
C ILE A 94 -11.29 0.28 10.86
N LEU A 95 -11.29 -0.51 11.94
CA LEU A 95 -12.15 -1.68 12.06
C LEU A 95 -13.64 -1.33 11.97
N SER A 96 -14.04 -0.15 12.45
CA SER A 96 -15.42 0.33 12.35
C SER A 96 -15.84 0.70 10.93
N LEU A 97 -14.89 1.04 10.03
CA LEU A 97 -15.14 1.37 8.63
C LEU A 97 -15.28 0.11 7.76
N ILE A 98 -14.62 -0.99 8.13
CA ILE A 98 -14.63 -2.24 7.36
C ILE A 98 -15.91 -3.01 7.66
N LYS A 99 -16.66 -3.38 6.62
CA LYS A 99 -17.96 -4.05 6.72
C LYS A 99 -17.97 -5.38 5.96
N GLY A 100 -18.47 -6.43 6.61
CA GLY A 100 -18.71 -7.72 5.94
C GLY A 100 -17.46 -8.44 5.45
N LYS A 101 -16.29 -8.13 6.01
CA LYS A 101 -14.99 -8.69 5.65
C LYS A 101 -14.34 -9.40 6.84
N LYS A 102 -13.60 -10.47 6.58
CA LYS A 102 -12.75 -11.12 7.56
C LYS A 102 -11.47 -10.30 7.72
N VAL A 103 -11.28 -9.71 8.91
CA VAL A 103 -10.13 -8.84 9.22
C VAL A 103 -9.21 -9.54 10.20
N VAL A 104 -7.92 -9.51 9.93
CA VAL A 104 -6.88 -9.98 10.86
C VAL A 104 -5.82 -8.90 11.09
N ARG A 105 -5.17 -8.96 12.25
CA ARG A 105 -4.03 -8.09 12.61
C ARG A 105 -2.74 -8.88 12.54
N TYR A 106 -1.71 -8.31 11.95
CA TYR A 106 -0.44 -8.98 11.68
C TYR A 106 0.19 -9.60 12.93
N THR A 107 0.18 -8.86 14.07
CA THR A 107 0.78 -9.34 15.32
C THR A 107 -0.06 -10.38 16.08
N GLN A 108 -1.30 -10.63 15.62
CA GLN A 108 -2.28 -11.46 16.33
C GLN A 108 -2.84 -12.60 15.46
N THR A 109 -2.25 -12.84 14.29
CA THR A 109 -2.71 -13.83 13.33
C THR A 109 -1.63 -14.84 12.98
N THR A 110 -2.05 -15.96 12.41
CA THR A 110 -1.16 -16.98 11.83
C THR A 110 -1.24 -16.93 10.30
N PRO A 111 -0.30 -17.56 9.57
CA PRO A 111 -0.40 -17.68 8.13
C PRO A 111 -1.72 -18.34 7.66
N GLU A 112 -2.22 -19.34 8.40
CA GLU A 112 -3.46 -20.05 8.11
C GLU A 112 -4.67 -19.11 8.18
N GLU A 113 -4.75 -18.30 9.23
CA GLU A 113 -5.83 -17.33 9.39
C GLU A 113 -5.74 -16.20 8.37
N ALA A 114 -4.52 -15.74 8.05
CA ALA A 114 -4.26 -14.71 7.06
C ALA A 114 -4.61 -15.19 5.65
N ALA A 115 -4.38 -16.45 5.32
CA ALA A 115 -4.75 -17.04 4.03
C ALA A 115 -6.25 -16.94 3.72
N GLU A 116 -7.10 -16.93 4.74
CA GLU A 116 -8.55 -16.81 4.61
C GLU A 116 -9.09 -15.39 4.80
N ALA A 117 -8.24 -14.41 5.13
CA ALA A 117 -8.68 -13.06 5.44
C ALA A 117 -8.91 -12.22 4.18
N ASP A 118 -9.85 -11.28 4.25
CA ASP A 118 -10.09 -10.26 3.23
C ASP A 118 -9.24 -9.00 3.46
N VAL A 119 -8.95 -8.71 4.75
CA VAL A 119 -8.19 -7.53 5.16
C VAL A 119 -7.13 -7.93 6.16
N LEU A 120 -5.89 -7.50 5.90
CA LEU A 120 -4.75 -7.64 6.81
C LEU A 120 -4.30 -6.25 7.27
N ILE A 121 -4.36 -6.00 8.57
CA ILE A 121 -3.88 -4.76 9.19
C ILE A 121 -2.48 -4.99 9.75
N ILE A 122 -1.50 -4.22 9.29
CA ILE A 122 -0.14 -4.21 9.85
C ILE A 122 -0.15 -3.30 11.07
N ASP A 123 -0.08 -3.91 12.24
CA ASP A 123 -0.14 -3.25 13.54
C ASP A 123 1.22 -3.22 14.27
N CYS A 124 2.32 -3.23 13.49
CA CYS A 124 3.68 -3.08 13.98
C CYS A 124 4.54 -2.27 13.01
N PHE A 125 5.68 -1.76 13.51
CA PHE A 125 6.60 -0.95 12.70
C PHE A 125 7.63 -1.81 11.95
N GLY A 126 8.25 -1.21 10.90
CA GLY A 126 9.40 -1.76 10.19
C GLY A 126 9.10 -2.81 9.14
N LEU A 127 7.84 -2.94 8.71
CA LEU A 127 7.42 -3.86 7.65
C LEU A 127 6.97 -3.17 6.36
N LEU A 128 6.73 -1.85 6.40
CA LEU A 128 6.06 -1.09 5.34
C LEU A 128 6.69 -1.30 3.96
N SER A 129 8.01 -1.11 3.84
CA SER A 129 8.73 -1.25 2.57
C SER A 129 8.71 -2.68 2.03
N SER A 130 8.71 -3.68 2.93
CA SER A 130 8.67 -5.10 2.54
C SER A 130 7.26 -5.58 2.17
N MET A 131 6.21 -5.01 2.79
CA MET A 131 4.83 -5.42 2.52
C MET A 131 4.36 -5.07 1.10
N TYR A 132 4.92 -4.01 0.48
CA TYR A 132 4.59 -3.66 -0.90
C TYR A 132 4.91 -4.77 -1.90
N ASN A 133 5.88 -5.64 -1.61
CA ASN A 133 6.20 -6.82 -2.43
C ASN A 133 5.01 -7.78 -2.61
N TYR A 134 4.03 -7.70 -1.74
CA TYR A 134 2.85 -8.57 -1.76
C TYR A 134 1.62 -7.90 -2.40
N GLY A 135 1.79 -6.72 -2.98
CA GLY A 135 0.72 -5.94 -3.60
C GLY A 135 0.74 -5.95 -5.11
N ASP A 136 -0.41 -5.66 -5.70
CA ASP A 136 -0.59 -5.41 -7.14
C ASP A 136 -0.83 -3.92 -7.42
N VAL A 137 -1.39 -3.20 -6.46
CA VAL A 137 -1.61 -1.75 -6.50
C VAL A 137 -1.26 -1.17 -5.14
N ALA A 138 -0.51 -0.06 -5.12
CA ALA A 138 -0.16 0.65 -3.91
C ALA A 138 -0.94 1.97 -3.76
N TYR A 139 -1.29 2.27 -2.52
CA TYR A 139 -1.77 3.59 -2.10
C TYR A 139 -0.82 4.21 -1.09
N ILE A 140 -0.43 5.46 -1.29
CA ILE A 140 0.43 6.21 -0.39
C ILE A 140 -0.39 7.26 0.35
N GLY A 141 -0.52 7.09 1.64
CA GLY A 141 -1.32 7.96 2.50
C GLY A 141 -0.72 9.35 2.73
N GLY A 142 -1.54 10.22 3.33
CA GLY A 142 -1.21 11.59 3.69
C GLY A 142 -1.59 12.63 2.64
N GLY A 143 -1.97 12.20 1.45
CA GLY A 143 -2.28 13.10 0.33
C GLY A 143 -3.53 13.95 0.52
N PHE A 144 -4.42 13.60 1.44
CA PHE A 144 -5.58 14.41 1.84
C PHE A 144 -5.31 15.26 3.09
N GLY A 145 -4.06 15.35 3.54
CA GLY A 145 -3.66 16.08 4.74
C GLY A 145 -2.33 16.81 4.57
N VAL A 146 -1.35 16.45 5.35
CA VAL A 146 -0.03 17.13 5.44
C VAL A 146 0.86 16.95 4.22
N GLY A 147 0.54 16.02 3.33
CA GLY A 147 1.30 15.63 2.15
C GLY A 147 1.59 14.13 2.14
N ILE A 148 1.82 13.60 0.96
CA ILE A 148 2.07 12.17 0.75
C ILE A 148 3.37 11.71 1.40
N HIS A 149 3.39 10.44 1.78
CA HIS A 149 4.61 9.77 2.24
C HIS A 149 5.49 9.30 1.06
N ASN A 150 6.51 8.49 1.34
CA ASN A 150 7.49 8.06 0.34
C ASN A 150 6.86 7.12 -0.72
N THR A 151 6.69 7.62 -1.94
CA THR A 151 6.14 6.86 -3.07
C THR A 151 7.12 5.84 -3.65
N LEU A 152 8.43 6.06 -3.46
CA LEU A 152 9.47 5.20 -4.04
C LEU A 152 9.49 3.81 -3.41
N GLU A 153 9.08 3.69 -2.14
CA GLU A 153 9.01 2.40 -1.44
C GLU A 153 8.03 1.44 -2.10
N ALA A 154 6.97 1.96 -2.71
CA ALA A 154 6.01 1.19 -3.49
C ALA A 154 6.45 1.04 -4.96
N ALA A 155 6.89 2.13 -5.58
CA ALA A 155 7.24 2.17 -7.00
C ALA A 155 8.35 1.19 -7.39
N VAL A 156 9.28 0.87 -6.48
CA VAL A 156 10.36 -0.11 -6.70
C VAL A 156 9.84 -1.52 -7.03
N TRP A 157 8.61 -1.83 -6.66
CA TRP A 157 7.96 -3.12 -6.92
C TRP A 157 7.21 -3.18 -8.24
N ASN A 158 7.35 -2.14 -9.09
CA ASN A 158 6.76 -2.07 -10.44
C ASN A 158 5.22 -2.18 -10.45
N MET A 159 4.57 -1.56 -9.47
CA MET A 159 3.11 -1.52 -9.38
C MET A 159 2.57 -0.11 -9.57
N PRO A 160 1.31 0.07 -10.00
CA PRO A 160 0.62 1.36 -9.98
C PRO A 160 0.60 1.96 -8.57
N VAL A 161 0.89 3.27 -8.46
CA VAL A 161 0.95 3.98 -7.18
C VAL A 161 -0.11 5.08 -7.16
N ILE A 162 -1.06 4.97 -6.24
CA ILE A 162 -2.17 5.90 -6.06
C ILE A 162 -1.90 6.81 -4.86
N PHE A 163 -2.24 8.07 -4.96
CA PHE A 163 -2.10 9.03 -3.86
C PHE A 163 -3.08 10.21 -4.00
N GLY A 164 -3.32 10.91 -2.89
CA GLY A 164 -4.19 12.10 -2.87
C GLY A 164 -3.52 13.36 -3.42
N PRO A 165 -4.24 14.51 -3.49
CA PRO A 165 -3.87 15.71 -4.25
C PRO A 165 -2.71 16.52 -3.67
N ASN A 166 -2.36 16.34 -2.39
CA ASN A 166 -1.27 17.10 -1.79
C ASN A 166 0.10 16.46 -2.09
N ASN A 167 0.42 16.35 -3.40
CA ASN A 167 1.62 15.69 -3.90
C ASN A 167 2.57 16.62 -4.68
N LYS A 168 2.19 17.86 -4.97
CA LYS A 168 2.91 18.79 -5.87
C LYS A 168 4.35 19.11 -5.46
N LYS A 169 4.68 19.01 -4.16
CA LYS A 169 6.02 19.27 -3.63
C LYS A 169 6.96 18.06 -3.73
N PHE A 170 6.44 16.90 -4.12
CA PHE A 170 7.15 15.64 -4.13
C PHE A 170 7.54 15.29 -5.58
N GLN A 171 8.83 15.50 -5.91
CA GLN A 171 9.34 15.30 -7.29
C GLN A 171 9.16 13.86 -7.78
N GLU A 172 9.32 12.88 -6.89
CA GLU A 172 9.12 11.47 -7.19
C GLU A 172 7.66 11.17 -7.60
N ALA A 173 6.69 11.77 -6.92
CA ALA A 173 5.27 11.62 -7.29
C ALA A 173 4.98 12.29 -8.64
N GLN A 174 5.56 13.47 -8.91
CA GLN A 174 5.43 14.14 -10.20
C GLN A 174 6.09 13.32 -11.33
N GLY A 175 7.20 12.62 -11.03
CA GLY A 175 7.83 11.68 -11.95
C GLY A 175 6.94 10.50 -12.28
N LEU A 176 6.30 9.90 -11.26
CA LEU A 176 5.36 8.78 -11.42
C LEU A 176 4.12 9.20 -12.25
N LEU A 177 3.55 10.39 -12.02
CA LEU A 177 2.44 10.90 -12.80
C LEU A 177 2.82 11.06 -14.30
N LYS A 178 4.01 11.61 -14.58
CA LYS A 178 4.51 11.78 -15.94
C LYS A 178 4.80 10.46 -16.66
N SER A 179 5.26 9.45 -15.95
CA SER A 179 5.56 8.13 -16.51
C SER A 179 4.34 7.23 -16.68
N GLY A 180 3.17 7.64 -16.14
CA GLY A 180 1.96 6.82 -16.14
C GLY A 180 1.92 5.73 -15.05
N GLY A 181 2.94 5.67 -14.16
CA GLY A 181 2.97 4.73 -13.05
C GLY A 181 2.32 5.28 -11.76
N GLY A 182 2.03 6.58 -11.70
CA GLY A 182 1.36 7.24 -10.59
C GLY A 182 -0.01 7.78 -10.96
N PHE A 183 -0.94 7.77 -9.99
CA PHE A 183 -2.32 8.21 -10.17
C PHE A 183 -2.75 9.10 -9.02
N GLU A 184 -3.17 10.34 -9.33
CA GLU A 184 -3.76 11.24 -8.36
C GLU A 184 -5.26 11.03 -8.31
N ILE A 185 -5.80 10.95 -7.09
CA ILE A 185 -7.24 10.91 -6.83
C ILE A 185 -7.65 12.05 -5.91
N ASN A 186 -8.85 12.57 -6.08
CA ASN A 186 -9.42 13.64 -5.26
C ASN A 186 -10.68 13.20 -4.53
N THR A 187 -11.40 12.23 -5.07
CA THR A 187 -12.68 11.76 -4.56
C THR A 187 -12.78 10.24 -4.54
N TYR A 188 -13.85 9.72 -3.92
CA TYR A 188 -14.19 8.30 -4.01
C TYR A 188 -14.48 7.88 -5.46
N GLU A 189 -15.13 8.73 -6.24
CA GLU A 189 -15.47 8.47 -7.64
C GLU A 189 -14.21 8.31 -8.50
N ASP A 190 -13.19 9.17 -8.28
CA ASP A 190 -11.89 9.04 -8.96
C ASP A 190 -11.25 7.70 -8.61
N PHE A 191 -11.25 7.35 -7.32
CA PHE A 191 -10.68 6.09 -6.84
C PHE A 191 -11.42 4.89 -7.42
N SER A 192 -12.74 4.87 -7.34
CA SER A 192 -13.57 3.77 -7.83
C SER A 192 -13.44 3.57 -9.35
N GLY A 193 -13.41 4.66 -10.10
CA GLY A 193 -13.19 4.63 -11.55
C GLY A 193 -11.82 4.07 -11.93
N LEU A 194 -10.76 4.53 -11.24
CA LEU A 194 -9.41 4.03 -11.44
C LEU A 194 -9.29 2.54 -11.10
N MET A 195 -9.79 2.12 -9.93
CA MET A 195 -9.75 0.71 -9.52
C MET A 195 -10.53 -0.18 -10.49
N SER A 196 -11.68 0.28 -10.98
CA SER A 196 -12.46 -0.44 -11.99
C SER A 196 -11.70 -0.62 -13.31
N SER A 197 -10.89 0.36 -13.71
CA SER A 197 -9.99 0.25 -14.87
C SER A 197 -8.89 -0.79 -14.61
N LEU A 198 -8.19 -0.70 -13.47
CA LEU A 198 -7.11 -1.62 -13.09
C LEU A 198 -7.59 -3.07 -12.84
N MET A 199 -8.89 -3.27 -12.63
CA MET A 199 -9.48 -4.62 -12.48
C MET A 199 -9.71 -5.32 -13.82
N ASN A 200 -9.78 -4.55 -14.91
CA ASN A 200 -10.10 -5.07 -16.26
C ASN A 200 -8.85 -5.26 -17.15
N ASP A 201 -7.68 -4.82 -16.68
CA ASP A 201 -6.38 -5.03 -17.33
C ASP A 201 -5.66 -6.25 -16.72
#